data_7b964f137217fddf16c638febe1d9827
#
_entry.id   7b964f137217fddf16c638febe1d9827
#
_cell.length_a   1.000
_cell.length_b   1.000
_cell.length_c   1.000
_cell.angle_alpha   90.00
_cell.angle_beta   90.00
_cell.angle_gamma   90.00
#
_symmetry.space_group_name_H-M   'P 1'
#
loop_
_entity.id
_entity.type
_entity.pdbx_description
1 polymer ?
#
loop_
_entity_poly.entity_id
_entity_poly.type
_entity_poly.pdbx_seq_one_letter_code
_entity_poly.pdbx_strand_id
1 'polypeptide(L)'
;MTETSDSRARLHRVADVQLRGPAPRGRARVHWPNRADISRPPALVVFFAAAPATPEGDDELIGRLVDGLGAVVLAVSAAHVIEAHATVSWAADHAAELGAEPDRLALVGHGSGAALAERVAELAVDEGWPPLRHVALIWPHDDPHDALAELGRALAAAPSGRAR
;
A
#
# COMPACT_ATOMS: atom_id res chain seq x y z
N MET A 1 26.11 2.11 27.76
CA MET A 1 25.83 0.89 27.00
C MET A 1 24.59 1.14 26.21
N THR A 2 24.77 1.60 25.02
CA THR A 2 23.72 1.93 24.10
C THR A 2 23.35 0.66 23.35
N GLU A 3 22.24 0.06 23.73
CA GLU A 3 21.54 -0.84 22.84
C GLU A 3 21.02 -0.02 21.69
N THR A 4 21.89 0.27 20.75
CA THR A 4 21.48 0.76 19.47
C THR A 4 20.87 -0.42 18.75
N SER A 5 19.65 -0.70 19.19
CA SER A 5 18.57 -1.23 18.40
C SER A 5 18.97 -2.09 17.23
N ASP A 6 18.90 -3.31 17.49
CA ASP A 6 18.68 -4.40 16.56
C ASP A 6 17.39 -4.25 15.70
N SER A 7 16.82 -3.05 15.69
CA SER A 7 15.72 -2.66 14.79
C SER A 7 16.12 -2.60 13.31
N ARG A 8 17.42 -2.61 13.04
CA ARG A 8 17.93 -2.66 11.66
C ARG A 8 18.01 -4.07 11.08
N ALA A 9 17.83 -5.07 11.90
CA ALA A 9 17.98 -6.47 11.48
C ALA A 9 16.76 -7.01 10.73
N ARG A 10 15.67 -6.26 10.64
CA ARG A 10 14.49 -6.61 9.84
C ARG A 10 14.38 -5.73 8.59
N LEU A 11 15.48 -5.63 7.88
CA LEU A 11 15.48 -4.91 6.63
C LEU A 11 14.67 -5.68 5.60
N HIS A 12 13.38 -5.33 5.49
CA HIS A 12 12.64 -5.68 4.30
C HIS A 12 13.32 -5.07 3.08
N ARG A 13 13.25 -5.76 1.96
CA ARG A 13 13.86 -5.29 0.73
C ARG A 13 13.10 -4.06 0.22
N VAL A 14 13.84 -3.03 -0.18
CA VAL A 14 13.29 -1.78 -0.70
C VAL A 14 13.94 -1.46 -2.04
N ALA A 15 13.16 -1.00 -3.00
CA ALA A 15 13.66 -0.52 -4.27
C ALA A 15 12.86 0.69 -4.76
N ASP A 16 13.54 1.64 -5.36
CA ASP A 16 12.91 2.73 -6.08
C ASP A 16 12.49 2.26 -7.47
N VAL A 17 11.25 2.53 -7.83
CA VAL A 17 10.67 2.17 -9.12
C VAL A 17 10.26 3.45 -9.83
N GLN A 18 10.73 3.57 -11.07
CA GLN A 18 10.28 4.63 -11.94
C GLN A 18 9.08 4.14 -12.74
N LEU A 19 7.94 4.75 -12.52
CA LEU A 19 6.72 4.43 -13.23
C LEU A 19 6.79 4.99 -14.65
N ARG A 20 6.73 4.11 -15.64
CA ARG A 20 6.76 4.46 -17.06
C ARG A 20 5.40 4.23 -17.69
N GLY A 21 4.91 5.22 -18.38
CA GLY A 21 3.64 5.15 -19.09
C GLY A 21 3.19 6.53 -19.54
N PRO A 22 2.12 6.64 -20.34
CA PRO A 22 1.48 7.92 -20.65
C PRO A 22 0.95 8.64 -19.39
N ALA A 23 0.58 7.90 -18.41
CA ALA A 23 0.40 8.14 -16.98
C ALA A 23 0.52 6.74 -16.32
N PRO A 24 1.17 6.56 -15.18
CA PRO A 24 1.62 7.54 -14.20
C PRO A 24 3.04 8.04 -14.45
N ARG A 25 3.30 9.25 -14.02
CA ARG A 25 4.65 9.82 -13.95
C ARG A 25 5.01 10.01 -12.49
N GLY A 26 6.12 9.47 -12.07
CA GLY A 26 6.55 9.69 -10.71
C GLY A 26 7.49 8.62 -10.20
N ARG A 27 7.93 8.83 -9.00
CA ARG A 27 8.73 7.87 -8.24
C ARG A 27 7.84 7.15 -7.27
N ALA A 28 7.97 5.84 -7.24
CA ALA A 28 7.38 5.00 -6.23
C ALA A 28 8.47 4.18 -5.57
N ARG A 29 8.26 3.83 -4.33
CA ARG A 29 9.15 2.95 -3.59
C ARG A 29 8.40 1.68 -3.22
N VAL A 30 8.97 0.54 -3.63
CA VAL A 30 8.41 -0.76 -3.30
C VAL A 30 9.13 -1.33 -2.08
N HIS A 31 8.37 -1.81 -1.13
CA HIS A 31 8.82 -2.50 0.06
C HIS A 31 8.31 -3.93 0.04
N TRP A 32 9.20 -4.91 0.15
CA TRP A 32 8.84 -6.33 0.20
C TRP A 32 9.05 -6.89 1.59
N PRO A 33 8.13 -7.73 2.09
CA PRO A 33 8.31 -8.41 3.36
C PRO A 33 9.48 -9.39 3.30
N ASN A 34 10.22 -9.47 4.41
CA ASN A 34 11.27 -10.44 4.57
C ASN A 34 10.66 -11.76 5.05
N ARG A 35 10.18 -12.58 4.14
CA ARG A 35 9.56 -13.86 4.47
C ARG A 35 10.33 -15.03 3.87
N ALA A 36 10.72 -15.92 4.74
CA ALA A 36 11.31 -17.21 4.36
C ALA A 36 10.23 -18.22 3.95
N ASP A 37 8.98 -18.02 4.37
CA ASP A 37 7.85 -18.92 4.11
C ASP A 37 6.73 -18.16 3.42
N ILE A 38 6.57 -18.45 2.13
CA ILE A 38 5.51 -17.86 1.30
C ILE A 38 4.61 -18.99 0.84
N SER A 39 3.73 -19.43 1.72
CA SER A 39 2.67 -20.39 1.36
C SER A 39 1.58 -19.73 0.49
N ARG A 40 1.49 -18.40 0.53
CA ARG A 40 0.55 -17.59 -0.26
C ARG A 40 1.22 -16.28 -0.66
N PRO A 41 1.08 -15.81 -1.91
CA PRO A 41 1.59 -14.52 -2.33
C PRO A 41 1.03 -13.39 -1.43
N PRO A 42 1.86 -12.39 -1.08
CA PRO A 42 1.42 -11.28 -0.25
C PRO A 42 0.37 -10.41 -0.96
N ALA A 43 -0.45 -9.72 -0.18
CA ALA A 43 -1.30 -8.66 -0.68
C ALA A 43 -0.47 -7.48 -1.17
N LEU A 44 -1.02 -6.68 -2.07
CA LEU A 44 -0.43 -5.42 -2.52
C LEU A 44 -1.16 -4.24 -1.87
N VAL A 45 -0.40 -3.39 -1.23
CA VAL A 45 -0.89 -2.14 -0.64
C VAL A 45 -0.26 -0.96 -1.37
N VAL A 46 -1.07 -0.07 -1.92
CA VAL A 46 -0.60 1.22 -2.41
C VAL A 46 -0.78 2.24 -1.30
N PHE A 47 0.31 2.84 -0.88
CA PHE A 47 0.36 3.76 0.25
C PHE A 47 0.56 5.20 -0.23
N PHE A 48 -0.37 6.08 0.14
CA PHE A 48 -0.29 7.51 -0.10
C PHE A 48 0.12 8.23 1.17
N ALA A 49 1.32 8.82 1.13
CA ALA A 49 1.92 9.51 2.25
C ALA A 49 1.26 10.86 2.54
N ALA A 50 1.38 11.32 3.77
CA ALA A 50 1.05 12.68 4.14
C ALA A 50 2.01 13.67 3.46
N ALA A 51 1.51 14.83 3.09
CA ALA A 51 2.35 15.93 2.62
C ALA A 51 2.38 17.07 3.67
N PRO A 52 3.54 17.68 3.97
CA PRO A 52 4.86 17.22 3.55
C PRO A 52 5.20 15.88 4.22
N ALA A 53 5.81 14.98 3.46
CA ALA A 53 6.21 13.70 3.99
C ALA A 53 7.18 13.90 5.17
N THR A 54 6.77 13.40 6.33
CA THR A 54 7.72 13.24 7.44
C THR A 54 8.26 11.82 7.36
N PRO A 55 9.54 11.63 7.05
CA PRO A 55 10.08 10.30 6.81
C PRO A 55 9.80 9.31 7.95
N GLU A 56 9.80 9.82 9.17
CA GLU A 56 9.70 8.99 10.37
C GLU A 56 8.27 8.46 10.63
N GLY A 57 7.24 9.25 10.32
CA GLY A 57 5.85 8.85 10.55
C GLY A 57 5.35 7.81 9.55
N ASP A 58 5.73 7.98 8.30
CA ASP A 58 5.34 7.07 7.24
C ASP A 58 6.14 5.75 7.27
N ASP A 59 7.42 5.81 7.64
CA ASP A 59 8.27 4.62 7.77
C ASP A 59 7.73 3.64 8.82
N GLU A 60 7.19 4.13 9.93
CA GLU A 60 6.57 3.27 10.94
C GLU A 60 5.32 2.57 10.39
N LEU A 61 4.43 3.30 9.73
CA LEU A 61 3.22 2.73 9.12
C LEU A 61 3.57 1.72 8.02
N ILE A 62 4.50 2.06 7.15
CA ILE A 62 4.98 1.17 6.11
C ILE A 62 5.59 -0.08 6.73
N GLY A 63 6.39 0.05 7.78
CA GLY A 63 6.97 -1.07 8.51
C GLY A 63 5.90 -2.01 9.09
N ARG A 64 4.83 -1.47 9.65
CA ARG A 64 3.70 -2.27 10.15
C ARG A 64 2.96 -3.01 9.03
N LEU A 65 2.80 -2.39 7.87
CA LEU A 65 2.19 -3.03 6.71
C LEU A 65 3.05 -4.16 6.16
N VAL A 66 4.35 -3.94 6.05
CA VAL A 66 5.30 -4.91 5.50
C VAL A 66 5.57 -6.03 6.48
N ASP A 67 5.98 -5.70 7.70
CA ASP A 67 6.41 -6.69 8.70
C ASP A 67 5.22 -7.30 9.46
N GLY A 68 4.22 -6.48 9.78
CA GLY A 68 3.05 -6.91 10.54
C GLY A 68 2.03 -7.67 9.69
N LEU A 69 1.67 -7.15 8.52
CA LEU A 69 0.68 -7.77 7.64
C LEU A 69 1.29 -8.64 6.54
N GLY A 70 2.61 -8.58 6.37
CA GLY A 70 3.30 -9.32 5.31
C GLY A 70 2.90 -8.86 3.90
N ALA A 71 2.56 -7.60 3.73
CA ALA A 71 2.16 -7.03 2.46
C ALA A 71 3.35 -6.49 1.66
N VAL A 72 3.25 -6.51 0.35
CA VAL A 72 4.09 -5.68 -0.52
C VAL A 72 3.49 -4.29 -0.53
N VAL A 73 4.27 -3.28 -0.22
CA VAL A 73 3.83 -1.88 -0.16
C VAL A 73 4.47 -1.07 -1.28
N LEU A 74 3.65 -0.43 -2.07
CA LEU A 74 4.06 0.57 -3.06
C LEU A 74 3.76 1.95 -2.48
N ALA A 75 4.78 2.61 -1.96
CA ALA A 75 4.67 3.96 -1.43
C ALA A 75 4.78 4.98 -2.57
N VAL A 76 3.80 5.86 -2.67
CA VAL A 76 3.62 6.77 -3.80
C VAL A 76 3.49 8.20 -3.30
N SER A 77 4.17 9.12 -3.96
CA SER A 77 3.91 10.55 -3.87
C SER A 77 3.16 10.99 -5.12
N ALA A 78 1.92 11.39 -4.98
CA ALA A 78 1.11 11.93 -6.06
C ALA A 78 0.41 13.20 -5.61
N ALA A 79 0.35 14.19 -6.50
CA ALA A 79 -0.28 15.46 -6.22
C ALA A 79 -1.76 15.50 -6.64
N HIS A 80 -2.14 14.68 -7.61
CA HIS A 80 -3.45 14.71 -8.24
C HIS A 80 -4.10 13.32 -8.30
N VAL A 81 -5.43 13.31 -8.19
CA VAL A 81 -6.22 12.07 -8.17
C VAL A 81 -6.07 11.25 -9.45
N ILE A 82 -5.99 11.89 -10.61
CA ILE A 82 -5.85 11.19 -11.90
C ILE A 82 -4.51 10.46 -11.97
N GLU A 83 -3.43 11.11 -11.57
CA GLU A 83 -2.11 10.51 -11.52
C GLU A 83 -2.05 9.37 -10.49
N ALA A 84 -2.64 9.59 -9.33
CA ALA A 84 -2.72 8.59 -8.28
C ALA A 84 -3.53 7.35 -8.71
N HIS A 85 -4.67 7.54 -9.35
CA HIS A 85 -5.48 6.46 -9.91
C HIS A 85 -4.72 5.68 -10.99
N ALA A 86 -4.02 6.38 -11.89
CA ALA A 86 -3.18 5.75 -12.91
C ALA A 86 -2.07 4.88 -12.28
N THR A 87 -1.50 5.34 -11.17
CA THR A 87 -0.50 4.58 -10.42
C THR A 87 -1.09 3.32 -9.78
N VAL A 88 -2.28 3.42 -9.21
CA VAL A 88 -2.98 2.26 -8.63
C VAL A 88 -3.37 1.25 -9.72
N SER A 89 -3.83 1.72 -10.87
CA SER A 89 -4.12 0.86 -12.02
C SER A 89 -2.87 0.14 -12.52
N TRP A 90 -1.77 0.86 -12.63
CA TRP A 90 -0.46 0.27 -12.96
C TRP A 90 -0.04 -0.80 -11.95
N ALA A 91 -0.20 -0.52 -10.67
CA ALA A 91 0.13 -1.47 -9.61
C ALA A 91 -0.73 -2.74 -9.69
N ALA A 92 -2.01 -2.61 -10.01
CA ALA A 92 -2.90 -3.75 -10.22
C ALA A 92 -2.46 -4.61 -11.41
N ASP A 93 -2.09 -3.97 -12.51
CA ASP A 93 -1.63 -4.66 -13.73
C ASP A 93 -0.28 -5.38 -13.53
N HIS A 94 0.56 -4.86 -12.64
CA HIS A 94 1.91 -5.39 -12.39
C HIS A 94 2.06 -6.10 -11.02
N ALA A 95 0.96 -6.39 -10.34
CA ALA A 95 1.00 -6.98 -9.00
C ALA A 95 1.80 -8.29 -8.95
N ALA A 96 1.60 -9.17 -9.92
CA ALA A 96 2.32 -10.43 -10.01
C ALA A 96 3.83 -10.23 -10.22
N GLU A 97 4.23 -9.25 -11.02
CA GLU A 97 5.65 -8.89 -11.23
C GLU A 97 6.28 -8.30 -9.96
N LEU A 98 5.48 -7.63 -9.15
CA LEU A 98 5.90 -7.13 -7.83
C LEU A 98 5.92 -8.23 -6.76
N GLY A 99 5.53 -9.46 -7.11
CA GLY A 99 5.48 -10.57 -6.18
C GLY A 99 4.27 -10.58 -5.27
N ALA A 100 3.20 -9.89 -5.67
CA ALA A 100 1.96 -9.77 -4.93
C ALA A 100 0.78 -10.43 -5.65
N GLU A 101 -0.27 -10.72 -4.90
CA GLU A 101 -1.50 -11.32 -5.44
C GLU A 101 -2.41 -10.23 -6.02
N PRO A 102 -2.75 -10.29 -7.32
CA PRO A 102 -3.53 -9.24 -7.98
C PRO A 102 -4.92 -9.01 -7.40
N ASP A 103 -5.54 -10.07 -6.85
CA ASP A 103 -6.88 -10.02 -6.29
C ASP A 103 -6.92 -9.47 -4.86
N ARG A 104 -5.77 -9.09 -4.30
CA ARG A 104 -5.65 -8.60 -2.94
C ARG A 104 -4.98 -7.23 -2.90
N LEU A 105 -5.54 -6.30 -3.65
CA LEU A 105 -5.10 -4.91 -3.70
C LEU A 105 -5.88 -4.05 -2.70
N ALA A 106 -5.17 -3.29 -1.90
CA ALA A 106 -5.74 -2.31 -0.98
C ALA A 106 -5.04 -0.96 -1.09
N LEU A 107 -5.75 0.09 -0.70
CA LEU A 107 -5.19 1.43 -0.54
C LEU A 107 -5.04 1.76 0.94
N VAL A 108 -3.98 2.46 1.26
CA VAL A 108 -3.78 3.10 2.57
C VAL A 108 -3.41 4.56 2.33
N GLY A 109 -4.15 5.46 2.91
CA GLY A 109 -3.85 6.89 2.89
C GLY A 109 -3.63 7.42 4.30
N HIS A 110 -2.57 8.20 4.50
CA HIS A 110 -2.21 8.80 5.77
C HIS A 110 -2.17 10.32 5.69
N GLY A 111 -2.83 10.99 6.62
CA GLY A 111 -2.89 12.46 6.65
C GLY A 111 -3.55 13.02 5.38
N SER A 112 -2.87 13.90 4.66
CA SER A 112 -3.34 14.41 3.36
C SER A 112 -3.46 13.32 2.31
N GLY A 113 -2.71 12.23 2.44
CA GLY A 113 -2.83 11.05 1.60
C GLY A 113 -4.15 10.30 1.80
N ALA A 114 -4.82 10.44 2.96
CA ALA A 114 -6.13 9.85 3.19
C ALA A 114 -7.20 10.44 2.25
N ALA A 115 -7.24 11.75 2.09
CA ALA A 115 -8.15 12.40 1.15
C ALA A 115 -7.89 11.97 -0.31
N LEU A 116 -6.63 11.82 -0.68
CA LEU A 116 -6.25 11.33 -1.99
C LEU A 116 -6.69 9.89 -2.21
N ALA A 117 -6.44 9.01 -1.24
CA ALA A 117 -6.84 7.60 -1.29
C ALA A 117 -8.37 7.44 -1.43
N GLU A 118 -9.14 8.24 -0.69
CA GLU A 118 -10.60 8.27 -0.79
C GLU A 118 -11.07 8.62 -2.21
N ARG A 119 -10.52 9.68 -2.78
CA ARG A 119 -10.85 10.11 -4.15
C ARG A 119 -10.44 9.10 -5.22
N VAL A 120 -9.30 8.46 -5.04
CA VAL A 120 -8.85 7.37 -5.92
C VAL A 120 -9.78 6.17 -5.83
N ALA A 121 -10.23 5.82 -4.63
CA ALA A 121 -11.18 4.73 -4.45
C ALA A 121 -12.53 5.00 -5.13
N GLU A 122 -13.05 6.23 -5.02
CA GLU A 122 -14.26 6.66 -5.74
C GLU A 122 -14.07 6.53 -7.25
N LEU A 123 -12.96 7.03 -7.77
CA LEU A 123 -12.66 6.97 -9.21
C LEU A 123 -12.51 5.52 -9.69
N ALA A 124 -11.90 4.64 -8.89
CA ALA A 124 -11.78 3.23 -9.23
C ALA A 124 -13.15 2.54 -9.35
N VAL A 125 -14.11 2.92 -8.52
CA VAL A 125 -15.49 2.43 -8.62
C VAL A 125 -16.15 2.97 -9.89
N ASP A 126 -16.02 4.25 -10.17
CA ASP A 126 -16.64 4.89 -11.34
C ASP A 126 -16.07 4.34 -12.65
N GLU A 127 -14.77 4.11 -12.72
CA GLU A 127 -14.10 3.53 -13.90
C GLU A 127 -14.22 2.00 -13.96
N GLY A 128 -14.63 1.35 -12.88
CA GLY A 128 -14.71 -0.11 -12.78
C GLY A 128 -13.34 -0.80 -12.69
N TRP A 129 -12.28 -0.07 -12.42
CA TRP A 129 -10.92 -0.58 -12.31
C TRP A 129 -10.00 0.36 -11.50
N PRO A 130 -9.04 -0.13 -10.73
CA PRO A 130 -8.89 -1.55 -10.34
C PRO A 130 -9.86 -1.97 -9.22
N PRO A 131 -10.13 -3.27 -9.05
CA PRO A 131 -10.91 -3.74 -7.91
C PRO A 131 -10.09 -3.61 -6.63
N LEU A 132 -10.65 -2.94 -5.63
CA LEU A 132 -10.01 -2.73 -4.35
C LEU A 132 -10.62 -3.63 -3.29
N ARG A 133 -9.80 -4.33 -2.54
CA ARG A 133 -10.23 -5.18 -1.45
C ARG A 133 -10.62 -4.37 -0.22
N HIS A 134 -9.87 -3.33 0.05
CA HIS A 134 -10.07 -2.45 1.19
C HIS A 134 -9.42 -1.09 0.96
N VAL A 135 -9.93 -0.08 1.62
CA VAL A 135 -9.34 1.27 1.66
C VAL A 135 -9.25 1.68 3.13
N ALA A 136 -8.04 1.87 3.61
CA ALA A 136 -7.79 2.35 4.97
C ALA A 136 -7.41 3.83 4.92
N LEU A 137 -8.20 4.66 5.57
CA LEU A 137 -7.97 6.09 5.68
C LEU A 137 -7.53 6.41 7.11
N ILE A 138 -6.33 6.92 7.25
CA ILE A 138 -5.74 7.26 8.54
C ILE A 138 -5.58 8.77 8.60
N TRP A 139 -6.53 9.42 9.26
CA TRP A 139 -6.51 10.86 9.45
C TRP A 139 -5.54 11.26 10.58
N PRO A 140 -5.09 12.52 10.65
CA PRO A 140 -4.05 12.93 11.62
C PRO A 140 -4.38 12.68 13.09
N HIS A 141 -5.67 12.52 13.41
CA HIS A 141 -6.14 12.29 14.79
C HIS A 141 -6.57 10.85 15.05
N ASP A 142 -6.50 10.00 14.03
CA ASP A 142 -6.90 8.60 14.16
C ASP A 142 -5.78 7.76 14.78
N ASP A 143 -6.17 6.72 15.49
CA ASP A 143 -5.24 5.68 15.88
C ASP A 143 -5.02 4.72 14.69
N PRO A 144 -3.80 4.65 14.15
CA PRO A 144 -3.50 3.76 13.04
C PRO A 144 -3.76 2.28 13.35
N HIS A 145 -3.73 1.90 14.62
CA HIS A 145 -3.89 0.53 15.04
C HIS A 145 -5.20 -0.10 14.58
N ASP A 146 -6.31 0.60 14.75
CA ASP A 146 -7.63 0.10 14.38
C ASP A 146 -7.77 -0.03 12.86
N ALA A 147 -7.30 0.96 12.11
CA ALA A 147 -7.31 0.94 10.65
C ALA A 147 -6.47 -0.21 10.08
N LEU A 148 -5.29 -0.45 10.65
CA LEU A 148 -4.42 -1.56 10.24
C LEU A 148 -4.98 -2.93 10.62
N ALA A 149 -5.64 -3.05 11.77
CA ALA A 149 -6.31 -4.27 12.18
C ALA A 149 -7.47 -4.62 11.23
N GLU A 150 -8.27 -3.65 10.85
CA GLU A 150 -9.35 -3.80 9.89
C GLU A 150 -8.84 -4.19 8.50
N LEU A 151 -7.80 -3.51 8.04
CA LEU A 151 -7.10 -3.85 6.80
C LEU A 151 -6.60 -5.29 6.81
N GLY A 152 -5.96 -5.72 7.90
CA GLY A 152 -5.46 -7.09 8.05
C GLY A 152 -6.58 -8.12 7.94
N ARG A 153 -7.73 -7.88 8.56
CA ARG A 153 -8.91 -8.75 8.44
C ARG A 153 -9.44 -8.79 7.00
N ALA A 154 -9.54 -7.65 6.34
CA ALA A 154 -10.02 -7.57 4.97
C ALA A 154 -9.10 -8.30 3.97
N LEU A 155 -7.78 -8.20 4.17
CA LEU A 155 -6.80 -8.87 3.32
C LEU A 155 -6.70 -10.38 3.60
N ALA A 156 -6.98 -10.81 4.82
CA ALA A 156 -7.00 -12.22 5.18
C ALA A 156 -8.27 -12.95 4.72
N ALA A 157 -9.37 -12.22 4.51
CA ALA A 157 -10.63 -12.80 4.05
C ALA A 157 -10.47 -13.45 2.68
N ALA A 158 -11.11 -14.62 2.50
CA ALA A 158 -11.20 -15.25 1.19
C ALA A 158 -11.90 -14.31 0.20
N PRO A 159 -11.55 -14.33 -1.10
CA PRO A 159 -12.30 -13.58 -2.09
C PRO A 159 -13.76 -14.06 -2.02
N SER A 160 -14.66 -13.09 -1.88
CA SER A 160 -16.09 -13.39 -1.99
C SER A 160 -16.31 -13.99 -3.36
N GLY A 161 -16.61 -15.30 -3.39
CA GLY A 161 -16.87 -15.97 -4.64
C GLY A 161 -17.95 -15.19 -5.38
N ARG A 162 -17.61 -14.62 -6.53
CA ARG A 162 -18.63 -14.18 -7.46
C ARG A 162 -19.43 -15.44 -7.78
N ALA A 163 -20.62 -15.52 -7.25
CA ALA A 163 -21.60 -16.45 -7.75
C ALA A 163 -21.71 -16.21 -9.27
N ARG A 164 -21.40 -17.23 -10.05
CA ARG A 164 -21.61 -17.21 -11.50
C ARG A 164 -23.10 -17.17 -11.79
#